data_17e53164dcc6590130e85df37df76ccf
#
_entry.id   17e53164dcc6590130e85df37df76ccf
#
_cell.length_a   1.000
_cell.length_b   1.000
_cell.length_c   1.000
_cell.angle_alpha   90.00
_cell.angle_beta   90.00
_cell.angle_gamma   90.00
#
_symmetry.space_group_name_H-M   'P 1'
#
loop_
_entity.id
_entity.type
_entity.pdbx_description
1 polymer ?
#
loop_
_entity_poly.entity_id
_entity_poly.type
_entity_poly.pdbx_seq_one_letter_code
_entity_poly.pdbx_strand_id
1 'polypeptide(L)'
;MEGFSEEILHVLEWMKRRRRNVVPMEFAVETLRPWNSGFWWVEMPHLGADLPGNMVDPVDFPARSSLLRPVSVESKLFRTTNTVSVSIKPRVANVQVFLTPDMIDFGAKAAVKVNDKNIHPPNGMIEPNIEVMLEDARTRGDRLHPFWVVLDTR
;
A
#
# COMPACT_ATOMS: atom_id res chain seq x y z
N MET A 1 22.79 25.30 -21.10
CA MET A 1 21.47 24.73 -20.73
C MET A 1 20.95 23.66 -21.71
N GLU A 2 21.80 23.10 -22.54
CA GLU A 2 21.42 22.14 -23.60
C GLU A 2 21.50 20.66 -23.18
N GLY A 3 22.19 20.32 -22.11
CA GLY A 3 22.37 18.92 -21.67
C GLY A 3 21.13 18.26 -21.05
N PHE A 4 20.19 19.04 -20.52
CA PHE A 4 19.00 18.52 -19.83
C PHE A 4 17.96 17.87 -20.77
N SER A 5 17.90 18.33 -22.04
CA SER A 5 16.90 17.85 -23.00
C SER A 5 17.22 16.43 -23.52
N GLU A 6 18.49 16.11 -23.70
CA GLU A 6 18.89 14.77 -24.16
C GLU A 6 18.73 13.72 -23.05
N GLU A 7 19.09 14.06 -21.83
CA GLU A 7 18.88 13.16 -20.68
C GLU A 7 17.41 12.87 -20.43
N ILE A 8 16.53 13.86 -20.58
CA ILE A 8 15.08 13.66 -20.46
C ILE A 8 14.56 12.68 -21.50
N LEU A 9 15.04 12.76 -22.74
CA LEU A 9 14.63 11.81 -23.79
C LEU A 9 15.05 10.38 -23.45
N HIS A 10 16.25 10.18 -22.93
CA HIS A 10 16.73 8.86 -22.48
C HIS A 10 15.88 8.33 -21.30
N VAL A 11 15.53 9.18 -20.34
CA VAL A 11 14.64 8.82 -19.25
C VAL A 11 13.25 8.44 -19.76
N LEU A 12 12.67 9.20 -20.69
CA LEU A 12 11.38 8.89 -21.27
C LEU A 12 11.39 7.58 -22.08
N GLU A 13 12.45 7.31 -22.84
CA GLU A 13 12.62 6.04 -23.55
C GLU A 13 12.77 4.86 -22.58
N TRP A 14 13.52 5.05 -21.50
CA TRP A 14 13.64 4.05 -20.44
C TRP A 14 12.28 3.79 -19.79
N MET A 15 11.50 4.83 -19.45
CA MET A 15 10.16 4.73 -18.88
C MET A 15 9.18 4.00 -19.80
N LYS A 16 9.22 4.22 -21.13
CA LYS A 16 8.36 3.52 -22.10
C LYS A 16 8.54 2.00 -22.08
N ARG A 17 9.73 1.53 -21.74
CA ARG A 17 10.09 0.11 -21.68
C ARG A 17 9.76 -0.53 -20.31
N ARG A 18 9.47 0.30 -19.30
CA ARG A 18 9.15 -0.17 -17.95
C ARG A 18 7.64 -0.18 -17.74
N ARG A 19 7.15 -1.31 -17.32
CA ARG A 19 5.77 -1.43 -16.84
C ARG A 19 5.80 -1.67 -15.35
N ARG A 20 4.97 -0.92 -14.62
CA ARG A 20 4.79 -1.13 -13.18
C ARG A 20 4.17 -2.52 -13.00
N ASN A 21 4.73 -3.32 -12.13
CA ASN A 21 4.04 -4.49 -11.62
C ASN A 21 2.90 -4.00 -10.71
N VAL A 22 1.66 -4.17 -11.17
CA VAL A 22 0.47 -3.67 -10.46
C VAL A 22 0.25 -4.46 -9.17
N VAL A 23 0.51 -5.78 -9.22
CA VAL A 23 0.34 -6.68 -8.08
C VAL A 23 1.62 -7.51 -7.90
N PRO A 24 2.66 -6.96 -7.24
CA PRO A 24 3.83 -7.76 -6.89
C PRO A 24 3.45 -8.86 -5.89
N MET A 25 4.18 -9.98 -5.87
CA MET A 25 3.92 -11.06 -4.91
C MET A 25 4.28 -10.66 -3.47
N GLU A 26 5.23 -9.76 -3.34
CA GLU A 26 5.66 -9.18 -2.07
C GLU A 26 6.20 -7.78 -2.27
N PHE A 27 6.10 -6.97 -1.24
CA PHE A 27 6.81 -5.70 -1.14
C PHE A 27 7.21 -5.42 0.30
N ALA A 28 8.28 -4.64 0.45
CA ALA A 28 8.72 -4.08 1.72
C ALA A 28 9.08 -2.61 1.50
N VAL A 29 8.53 -1.73 2.31
CA VAL A 29 8.76 -0.28 2.24
C VAL A 29 8.89 0.30 3.64
N GLU A 30 9.59 1.40 3.74
CA GLU A 30 9.69 2.20 4.95
C GLU A 30 9.30 3.64 4.66
N THR A 31 8.56 4.26 5.56
CA THR A 31 8.18 5.66 5.47
C THR A 31 8.36 6.39 6.79
N LEU A 32 8.83 7.64 6.67
CA LEU A 32 8.86 8.63 7.75
C LEU A 32 7.85 9.75 7.49
N ARG A 33 7.16 9.70 6.34
CA ARG A 33 6.31 10.80 5.86
C ARG A 33 4.85 10.53 6.23
N PRO A 34 4.22 11.37 7.06
CA PRO A 34 2.84 11.19 7.49
C PRO A 34 1.83 11.18 6.33
N TRP A 35 2.15 11.89 5.24
CA TRP A 35 1.28 11.99 4.06
C TRP A 35 1.50 10.87 3.03
N ASN A 36 2.55 10.06 3.19
CA ASN A 36 2.81 8.91 2.32
C ASN A 36 2.26 7.65 2.99
N SER A 37 0.95 7.53 3.00
CA SER A 37 0.20 6.52 3.73
C SER A 37 -0.23 5.31 2.89
N GLY A 38 -0.11 5.40 1.55
CA GLY A 38 -0.57 4.37 0.63
C GLY A 38 0.57 3.68 -0.11
N PHE A 39 0.59 2.33 -0.06
CA PHE A 39 1.58 1.48 -0.71
C PHE A 39 0.90 0.28 -1.37
N TRP A 40 0.84 0.26 -2.70
CA TRP A 40 0.15 -0.76 -3.50
C TRP A 40 -1.29 -0.96 -3.04
N TRP A 41 -1.57 -2.01 -2.28
CA TRP A 41 -2.89 -2.38 -1.77
C TRP A 41 -3.05 -2.17 -0.26
N VAL A 42 -2.10 -1.48 0.37
CA VAL A 42 -2.15 -1.15 1.80
C VAL A 42 -2.20 0.34 1.96
N GLU A 43 -3.15 0.82 2.74
CA GLU A 43 -3.28 2.22 3.12
C GLU A 43 -3.40 2.36 4.63
N MET A 44 -2.80 3.40 5.17
CA MET A 44 -2.82 3.77 6.60
C MET A 44 -3.39 5.20 6.74
N PRO A 45 -4.72 5.37 6.70
CA PRO A 45 -5.37 6.69 6.58
C PRO A 45 -4.98 7.69 7.67
N HIS A 46 -4.61 7.20 8.84
CA HIS A 46 -4.26 8.02 10.01
C HIS A 46 -2.78 8.00 10.36
N LEU A 47 -1.93 7.63 9.40
CA LEU A 47 -0.48 7.53 9.63
C LEU A 47 0.11 8.80 10.25
N GLY A 48 -0.38 9.98 9.87
CA GLY A 48 0.07 11.25 10.44
C GLY A 48 -0.20 11.42 11.92
N ALA A 49 -1.24 10.77 12.46
CA ALA A 49 -1.54 10.79 13.89
C ALA A 49 -0.69 9.76 14.67
N ASP A 50 -0.28 8.69 14.01
CA ASP A 50 0.49 7.59 14.61
C ASP A 50 2.01 7.86 14.62
N LEU A 51 2.48 8.72 13.73
CA LEU A 51 3.86 9.18 13.72
C LEU A 51 4.06 10.27 14.77
N PRO A 52 5.20 10.30 15.47
CA PRO A 52 5.50 11.39 16.39
C PRO A 52 5.36 12.72 15.66
N GLY A 53 4.41 13.55 16.12
CA GLY A 53 3.86 14.71 15.40
C GLY A 53 4.82 15.87 15.13
N ASN A 54 6.04 15.79 15.59
CA ASN A 54 7.09 16.75 15.27
C ASN A 54 7.99 16.15 14.21
N MET A 55 7.44 16.00 13.04
CA MET A 55 8.25 15.78 11.87
C MET A 55 9.18 16.97 11.74
N VAL A 56 10.33 16.66 12.07
CA VAL A 56 11.59 17.33 12.14
C VAL A 56 11.66 18.48 11.16
N ASP A 57 11.76 19.68 11.70
CA ASP A 57 12.30 20.79 10.95
C ASP A 57 13.57 20.31 10.21
N PRO A 58 13.68 20.51 8.89
CA PRO A 58 14.86 20.10 8.13
C PRO A 58 16.19 20.56 8.75
N VAL A 59 16.15 21.65 9.49
CA VAL A 59 17.30 22.18 10.22
C VAL A 59 17.72 21.29 11.38
N ASP A 60 16.77 20.66 12.06
CA ASP A 60 17.00 19.78 13.21
C ASP A 60 17.23 18.31 12.83
N PHE A 61 17.09 17.97 11.57
CA PHE A 61 17.18 16.60 11.08
C PHE A 61 18.44 15.86 11.51
N PRO A 62 19.65 16.44 11.40
CA PRO A 62 20.86 15.75 11.80
C PRO A 62 20.91 15.41 13.30
N ALA A 63 20.40 16.31 14.14
CA ALA A 63 20.41 16.13 15.59
C ALA A 63 19.36 15.10 16.09
N ARG A 64 18.26 14.93 15.35
CA ARG A 64 17.12 14.08 15.72
C ARG A 64 16.98 12.81 14.90
N SER A 65 17.85 12.59 13.91
CA SER A 65 17.78 11.43 13.02
C SER A 65 17.78 10.09 13.77
N SER A 66 18.49 9.99 14.88
CA SER A 66 18.53 8.79 15.73
C SER A 66 17.21 8.51 16.48
N LEU A 67 16.33 9.50 16.59
CA LEU A 67 15.02 9.38 17.24
C LEU A 67 13.91 9.02 16.25
N LEU A 68 14.17 9.14 14.95
CA LEU A 68 13.22 8.82 13.92
C LEU A 68 13.08 7.31 13.78
N ARG A 69 11.86 6.85 13.91
CA ARG A 69 11.51 5.45 13.68
C ARG A 69 10.61 5.37 12.46
N PRO A 70 11.10 4.83 11.34
CA PRO A 70 10.26 4.64 10.18
C PRO A 70 9.13 3.64 10.49
N VAL A 71 8.01 3.84 9.81
CA VAL A 71 6.99 2.80 9.72
C VAL A 71 7.40 1.88 8.58
N SER A 72 7.67 0.62 8.93
CA SER A 72 7.96 -0.45 7.98
C SER A 72 6.67 -1.18 7.64
N VAL A 73 6.41 -1.33 6.36
CA VAL A 73 5.25 -2.06 5.82
C VAL A 73 5.78 -3.18 4.95
N GLU A 74 5.48 -4.40 5.32
CA GLU A 74 5.77 -5.60 4.55
C GLU A 74 4.46 -6.27 4.17
N SER A 75 4.32 -6.70 2.92
CA SER A 75 3.15 -7.45 2.48
C SER A 75 3.55 -8.60 1.57
N LYS A 76 2.84 -9.73 1.72
CA LYS A 76 3.05 -10.94 0.92
C LYS A 76 1.71 -11.54 0.49
N LEU A 77 1.68 -11.99 -0.75
CA LEU A 77 0.56 -12.71 -1.35
C LEU A 77 0.92 -14.20 -1.47
N PHE A 78 0.08 -15.04 -0.90
CA PHE A 78 0.19 -16.50 -0.99
C PHE A 78 -0.98 -17.02 -1.82
N ARG A 79 -0.80 -17.09 -3.14
CA ARG A 79 -1.87 -17.50 -4.08
C ARG A 79 -2.35 -18.92 -3.84
N THR A 80 -1.46 -19.84 -3.46
CA THR A 80 -1.79 -21.25 -3.20
C THR A 80 -2.74 -21.42 -2.01
N THR A 81 -2.66 -20.55 -1.02
CA THR A 81 -3.50 -20.56 0.18
C THR A 81 -4.54 -19.45 0.19
N ASN A 82 -4.64 -18.71 -0.92
CA ASN A 82 -5.53 -17.55 -1.05
C ASN A 82 -5.41 -16.57 0.12
N THR A 83 -4.16 -16.22 0.48
CA THR A 83 -3.87 -15.45 1.70
C THR A 83 -3.08 -14.19 1.38
N VAL A 84 -3.50 -13.07 1.97
CA VAL A 84 -2.77 -11.80 2.00
C VAL A 84 -2.27 -11.58 3.42
N SER A 85 -0.98 -11.35 3.59
CA SER A 85 -0.37 -11.05 4.89
C SER A 85 0.29 -9.69 4.85
N VAL A 86 -0.03 -8.84 5.82
CA VAL A 86 0.53 -7.50 5.99
C VAL A 86 1.13 -7.39 7.38
N SER A 87 2.38 -6.94 7.47
CA SER A 87 3.07 -6.65 8.73
C SER A 87 3.46 -5.17 8.75
N ILE A 88 3.08 -4.47 9.82
CA ILE A 88 3.35 -3.04 9.98
C ILE A 88 3.99 -2.80 11.34
N LYS A 89 5.16 -2.16 11.34
CA LYS A 89 5.95 -1.85 12.54
C LYS A 89 6.44 -0.40 12.53
N PRO A 90 6.20 0.39 13.61
CA PRO A 90 5.33 0.07 14.75
C PRO A 90 3.87 -0.10 14.31
N ARG A 91 3.03 -0.68 15.17
CA ARG A 91 1.59 -0.80 14.87
C ARG A 91 0.96 0.58 14.73
N VAL A 92 0.13 0.72 13.69
CA VAL A 92 -0.67 1.93 13.44
C VAL A 92 -2.14 1.66 13.79
N ALA A 93 -2.90 2.72 14.06
CA ALA A 93 -4.27 2.63 14.57
C ALA A 93 -5.23 2.02 13.55
N ASN A 94 -5.06 2.33 12.27
CA ASN A 94 -5.94 1.86 11.21
C ASN A 94 -5.16 1.46 9.96
N VAL A 95 -5.51 0.30 9.42
CA VAL A 95 -4.95 -0.23 8.18
C VAL A 95 -6.08 -0.66 7.28
N GLN A 96 -6.05 -0.20 6.05
CA GLN A 96 -6.94 -0.63 4.99
C GLN A 96 -6.17 -1.52 4.01
N VAL A 97 -6.76 -2.66 3.68
CA VAL A 97 -6.22 -3.59 2.69
C VAL A 97 -7.18 -3.67 1.52
N PHE A 98 -6.72 -3.28 0.37
CA PHE A 98 -7.47 -3.29 -0.88
C PHE A 98 -7.20 -4.58 -1.65
N LEU A 99 -8.24 -5.18 -2.21
CA LEU A 99 -8.15 -6.48 -2.86
C LEU A 99 -8.65 -6.42 -4.30
N THR A 100 -7.96 -7.16 -5.18
CA THR A 100 -8.33 -7.36 -6.59
C THR A 100 -8.38 -8.84 -6.94
N PRO A 101 -9.01 -9.23 -8.06
CA PRO A 101 -8.97 -10.61 -8.55
C PRO A 101 -7.57 -11.12 -8.89
N ASP A 102 -6.64 -10.20 -9.17
CA ASP A 102 -5.24 -10.56 -9.43
C ASP A 102 -4.49 -10.99 -8.16
N MET A 103 -5.03 -10.67 -6.98
CA MET A 103 -4.44 -10.98 -5.68
C MET A 103 -5.02 -12.25 -5.07
N ILE A 104 -6.34 -12.37 -5.06
CA ILE A 104 -7.10 -13.45 -4.41
C ILE A 104 -8.18 -13.99 -5.33
N ASP A 105 -8.57 -15.25 -5.11
CA ASP A 105 -9.76 -15.84 -5.70
C ASP A 105 -10.97 -15.56 -4.81
N PHE A 106 -11.90 -14.72 -5.30
CA PHE A 106 -13.15 -14.38 -4.62
C PHE A 106 -14.16 -15.53 -4.61
N GLY A 107 -14.00 -16.56 -5.46
CA GLY A 107 -14.82 -17.76 -5.47
C GLY A 107 -14.45 -18.78 -4.40
N ALA A 108 -13.36 -18.56 -3.68
CA ALA A 108 -12.84 -19.43 -2.66
C ALA A 108 -12.66 -18.70 -1.32
N LYS A 109 -12.51 -19.47 -0.24
CA LYS A 109 -12.15 -18.88 1.06
C LYS A 109 -10.80 -18.20 0.98
N ALA A 110 -10.74 -16.98 1.47
CA ALA A 110 -9.53 -16.20 1.54
C ALA A 110 -9.20 -15.80 2.97
N ALA A 111 -7.92 -15.59 3.26
CA ALA A 111 -7.44 -15.08 4.54
C ALA A 111 -6.70 -13.77 4.33
N VAL A 112 -7.12 -12.72 5.04
CA VAL A 112 -6.40 -11.43 5.06
C VAL A 112 -5.95 -11.15 6.48
N LYS A 113 -4.64 -11.03 6.67
CA LYS A 113 -4.03 -10.85 7.99
C LYS A 113 -3.27 -9.53 8.05
N VAL A 114 -3.49 -8.80 9.11
CA VAL A 114 -2.70 -7.61 9.46
C VAL A 114 -2.08 -7.84 10.84
N ASN A 115 -0.76 -7.82 10.92
CA ASN A 115 0.01 -8.13 12.14
C ASN A 115 -0.49 -9.43 12.82
N ASP A 116 -0.61 -10.50 12.00
CA ASP A 116 -1.06 -11.85 12.39
C ASP A 116 -2.53 -11.97 12.81
N LYS A 117 -3.30 -10.89 12.77
CA LYS A 117 -4.74 -10.91 13.05
C LYS A 117 -5.53 -10.97 11.74
N ASN A 118 -6.50 -11.87 11.65
CA ASN A 118 -7.44 -11.92 10.55
C ASN A 118 -8.37 -10.69 10.60
N ILE A 119 -8.55 -10.03 9.45
CA ILE A 119 -9.43 -8.86 9.29
C ILE A 119 -10.58 -9.11 8.30
N HIS A 120 -10.73 -10.34 7.82
CA HIS A 120 -11.80 -10.73 6.90
C HIS A 120 -13.00 -11.32 7.67
N PRO A 121 -14.17 -11.49 7.01
CA PRO A 121 -15.33 -12.14 7.61
C PRO A 121 -15.02 -13.55 8.15
N PRO A 122 -15.69 -13.99 9.23
CA PRO A 122 -15.40 -15.26 9.89
C PRO A 122 -15.54 -16.50 9.00
N ASN A 123 -16.40 -16.43 7.97
CA ASN A 123 -16.60 -17.51 7.00
C ASN A 123 -15.48 -17.59 5.95
N GLY A 124 -14.61 -16.58 5.89
CA GLY A 124 -13.53 -16.47 4.91
C GLY A 124 -13.98 -16.13 3.47
N MET A 125 -15.27 -15.90 3.26
CA MET A 125 -15.80 -15.46 1.95
C MET A 125 -15.77 -13.93 1.90
N ILE A 126 -15.14 -13.40 0.86
CA ILE A 126 -15.02 -11.97 0.62
C ILE A 126 -15.82 -11.64 -0.63
N GLU A 127 -16.83 -10.79 -0.50
CA GLU A 127 -17.69 -10.42 -1.61
C GLU A 127 -17.22 -9.12 -2.25
N PRO A 128 -17.14 -9.06 -3.59
CA PRO A 128 -16.86 -7.83 -4.31
C PRO A 128 -17.90 -6.75 -4.02
N ASN A 129 -17.45 -5.51 -3.91
CA ASN A 129 -18.31 -4.36 -3.68
C ASN A 129 -18.16 -3.35 -4.81
N ILE A 130 -19.26 -3.12 -5.54
CA ILE A 130 -19.27 -2.22 -6.69
C ILE A 130 -19.04 -0.75 -6.29
N GLU A 131 -19.47 -0.35 -5.09
CA GLU A 131 -19.25 1.01 -4.61
C GLU A 131 -17.75 1.27 -4.40
N VAL A 132 -17.03 0.29 -3.84
CA VAL A 132 -15.56 0.35 -3.69
C VAL A 132 -14.89 0.48 -5.05
N MET A 133 -15.31 -0.32 -6.05
CA MET A 133 -14.76 -0.28 -7.40
C MET A 133 -14.97 1.08 -8.07
N LEU A 134 -16.16 1.65 -7.94
CA LEU A 134 -16.50 2.95 -8.53
C LEU A 134 -15.75 4.08 -7.85
N GLU A 135 -15.68 4.06 -6.52
CA GLU A 135 -14.95 5.08 -5.76
C GLU A 135 -13.45 5.02 -6.03
N ASP A 136 -12.89 3.83 -6.13
CA ASP A 136 -11.49 3.63 -6.47
C ASP A 136 -11.18 4.14 -7.89
N ALA A 137 -12.01 3.80 -8.87
CA ALA A 137 -11.87 4.31 -10.24
C ALA A 137 -12.00 5.84 -10.31
N ARG A 138 -12.83 6.44 -9.45
CA ARG A 138 -13.01 7.89 -9.34
C ARG A 138 -11.78 8.58 -8.75
N THR A 139 -11.23 8.01 -7.69
CA THR A 139 -10.16 8.64 -6.89
C THR A 139 -8.77 8.40 -7.48
N ARG A 140 -8.46 7.17 -7.85
CA ARG A 140 -7.16 6.82 -8.46
C ARG A 140 -7.10 7.03 -9.97
N GLY A 141 -8.24 7.08 -10.64
CA GLY A 141 -8.33 7.18 -12.10
C GLY A 141 -7.90 5.91 -12.85
N ASP A 142 -7.57 4.83 -12.16
CA ASP A 142 -7.21 3.55 -12.76
C ASP A 142 -8.47 2.72 -13.02
N ARG A 143 -8.95 2.78 -14.26
CA ARG A 143 -10.15 2.04 -14.70
C ARG A 143 -9.86 0.61 -15.14
N LEU A 144 -8.60 0.25 -15.33
CA LEU A 144 -8.18 -1.08 -15.78
C LEU A 144 -7.99 -2.04 -14.62
N HIS A 145 -7.56 -1.52 -13.46
CA HIS A 145 -7.24 -2.33 -12.28
C HIS A 145 -7.88 -1.74 -11.02
N PRO A 146 -9.23 -1.62 -10.97
CA PRO A 146 -9.90 -1.13 -9.77
C PRO A 146 -9.76 -2.13 -8.64
N PHE A 147 -9.70 -1.65 -7.42
CA PHE A 147 -9.88 -2.50 -6.25
C PHE A 147 -11.35 -2.88 -6.10
N TRP A 148 -11.60 -4.15 -5.78
CA TRP A 148 -12.95 -4.70 -5.67
C TRP A 148 -13.48 -4.69 -4.24
N VAL A 149 -12.58 -4.73 -3.28
CA VAL A 149 -12.91 -4.76 -1.85
C VAL A 149 -11.89 -3.96 -1.07
N VAL A 150 -12.33 -3.32 0.00
CA VAL A 150 -11.49 -2.76 1.06
C VAL A 150 -11.86 -3.44 2.38
N LEU A 151 -10.85 -3.94 3.09
CA LEU A 151 -10.97 -4.45 4.45
C LEU A 151 -10.25 -3.52 5.40
N ASP A 152 -10.89 -3.21 6.52
CA ASP A 152 -10.40 -2.27 7.52
C ASP A 152 -10.12 -3.02 8.85
N THR A 153 -9.09 -2.63 9.57
CA THR A 153 -8.72 -3.22 10.87
C THR A 153 -9.52 -2.68 12.04
N ARG A 154 -10.44 -1.75 11.80
CA ARG A 154 -11.33 -1.20 12.85
C ARG A 154 -12.32 -2.22 13.37
#